data_e480ec746060547c7f9673ff72220b42
#
_entry.id   e480ec746060547c7f9673ff72220b42
#
_cell.length_a   1.000
_cell.length_b   1.000
_cell.length_c   1.000
_cell.angle_alpha   90.00
_cell.angle_beta   90.00
_cell.angle_gamma   90.00
#
_symmetry.space_group_name_H-M   'P 1'
#
loop_
_entity.id
_entity.type
_entity.pdbx_description
1 polymer ?
#
loop_
_entity_poly.entity_id
_entity_poly.type
_entity_poly.pdbx_seq_one_letter_code
_entity_poly.pdbx_strand_id
1 'polypeptide(L)'
;MIKTLSEHREQAKQERNAPLSQAIKIIMNSLYGVLGSNGCVFHDARLASSITLRGHEIMKQTKVWIEALGYKVIYGDTDSTFVWLGDVEPALDVDSIGQAIVKSVNQQWQQKLWETMNIECFLELEYESHYEQFFMPTLRGSEKGSKKRYVGAFTQPDGELNLVFKGMEQVRSDWSPLSRRVQEILYYRLFSKQ
;
A
#
# COMPACT_ATOMS: atom_id res chain seq x y z
N MET A 1 -5.36 -9.56 23.15
CA MET A 1 -6.45 -9.47 22.12
C MET A 1 -5.91 -9.26 20.72
N ILE A 2 -5.22 -8.14 20.36
CA ILE A 2 -4.71 -7.94 18.97
C ILE A 2 -3.70 -9.03 18.61
N LYS A 3 -2.74 -9.37 19.47
CA LYS A 3 -1.78 -10.45 19.26
C LYS A 3 -2.48 -11.78 18.95
N THR A 4 -3.47 -12.16 19.75
CA THR A 4 -4.24 -13.40 19.57
C THR A 4 -5.03 -13.39 18.24
N LEU A 5 -5.61 -12.25 17.86
CA LEU A 5 -6.28 -12.11 16.55
C LEU A 5 -5.30 -12.24 15.39
N SER A 6 -4.10 -11.67 15.53
CA SER A 6 -3.04 -11.81 14.52
C SER A 6 -2.61 -13.27 14.36
N GLU A 7 -2.38 -13.99 15.46
CA GLU A 7 -2.03 -15.41 15.46
C GLU A 7 -3.13 -16.26 14.78
N HIS A 8 -4.39 -16.03 15.13
CA HIS A 8 -5.51 -16.73 14.48
C HIS A 8 -5.62 -16.40 12.98
N ARG A 9 -5.30 -15.16 12.59
CA ARG A 9 -5.31 -14.79 11.17
C ARG A 9 -4.21 -15.50 10.40
N GLU A 10 -3.01 -15.60 10.95
CA GLU A 10 -1.91 -16.33 10.31
C GLU A 10 -2.24 -17.83 10.21
N GLN A 11 -2.84 -18.42 11.22
CA GLN A 11 -3.33 -19.79 11.16
C GLN A 11 -4.37 -19.96 10.03
N ALA A 12 -5.34 -19.04 9.94
CA ALA A 12 -6.35 -19.07 8.87
C ALA A 12 -5.74 -18.95 7.46
N LYS A 13 -4.64 -18.16 7.30
CA LYS A 13 -3.90 -18.10 6.04
C LYS A 13 -3.22 -19.44 5.72
N GLN A 14 -2.57 -20.07 6.70
CA GLN A 14 -1.91 -21.38 6.54
C GLN A 14 -2.90 -22.47 6.15
N GLU A 15 -4.10 -22.45 6.75
CA GLU A 15 -5.21 -23.35 6.46
C GLU A 15 -5.95 -23.00 5.16
N ARG A 16 -5.53 -21.95 4.44
CA ARG A 16 -6.18 -21.40 3.22
C ARG A 16 -7.65 -21.03 3.44
N ASN A 17 -8.02 -20.66 4.67
CA ASN A 17 -9.36 -20.21 5.02
C ASN A 17 -9.48 -18.70 4.80
N ALA A 18 -9.64 -18.29 3.54
CA ALA A 18 -9.74 -16.90 3.15
C ALA A 18 -10.91 -16.14 3.82
N PRO A 19 -12.13 -16.70 3.98
CA PRO A 19 -13.22 -16.04 4.68
C PRO A 19 -12.88 -15.71 6.14
N LEU A 20 -12.31 -16.67 6.87
CA LEU A 20 -11.91 -16.46 8.27
C LEU A 20 -10.80 -15.41 8.41
N SER A 21 -9.76 -15.50 7.56
CA SER A 21 -8.67 -14.51 7.53
C SER A 21 -9.21 -13.11 7.26
N GLN A 22 -10.16 -12.95 6.33
CA GLN A 22 -10.79 -11.67 6.03
C GLN A 22 -11.67 -11.15 7.19
N ALA A 23 -12.45 -12.01 7.83
CA ALA A 23 -13.26 -11.64 8.99
C ALA A 23 -12.39 -11.12 10.14
N ILE A 24 -11.30 -11.82 10.45
CA ILE A 24 -10.35 -11.38 11.48
C ILE A 24 -9.72 -10.05 11.12
N LYS A 25 -9.32 -9.84 9.86
CA LYS A 25 -8.79 -8.57 9.36
C LYS A 25 -9.78 -7.41 9.59
N ILE A 26 -11.05 -7.63 9.30
CA ILE A 26 -12.11 -6.61 9.51
C ILE A 26 -12.24 -6.27 10.99
N ILE A 27 -12.24 -7.28 11.88
CA ILE A 27 -12.31 -7.08 13.33
C ILE A 27 -11.11 -6.25 13.80
N MET A 28 -9.88 -6.61 13.40
CA MET A 28 -8.67 -5.88 13.77
C MET A 28 -8.71 -4.42 13.32
N ASN A 29 -9.13 -4.14 12.08
CA ASN A 29 -9.25 -2.78 11.56
C ASN A 29 -10.34 -1.96 12.28
N SER A 30 -11.42 -2.61 12.71
CA SER A 30 -12.52 -1.97 13.44
C SER A 30 -12.11 -1.44 14.80
N LEU A 31 -11.10 -2.02 15.43
CA LEU A 31 -10.61 -1.55 16.74
C LEU A 31 -10.12 -0.09 16.71
N TYR A 32 -9.44 0.31 15.64
CA TYR A 32 -9.06 1.71 15.44
C TYR A 32 -10.29 2.61 15.27
N GLY A 33 -11.28 2.18 14.47
CA GLY A 33 -12.51 2.92 14.23
C GLY A 33 -13.32 3.15 15.51
N VAL A 34 -13.36 2.16 16.40
CA VAL A 34 -14.00 2.25 17.71
C VAL A 34 -13.38 3.34 18.57
N LEU A 35 -12.05 3.43 18.61
CA LEU A 35 -11.33 4.45 19.37
C LEU A 35 -11.53 5.86 18.81
N GLY A 36 -11.69 5.99 17.48
CA GLY A 36 -11.86 7.27 16.78
C GLY A 36 -13.31 7.75 16.68
N SER A 37 -14.31 6.96 17.07
CA SER A 37 -15.74 7.30 16.91
C SER A 37 -16.32 7.95 18.16
N ASN A 38 -16.81 9.18 18.04
CA ASN A 38 -17.45 9.92 19.14
C ASN A 38 -18.68 9.21 19.74
N GLY A 39 -19.32 8.32 19.02
CA GLY A 39 -20.47 7.54 19.49
C GLY A 39 -20.08 6.28 20.28
N CYS A 40 -18.80 5.97 20.41
CA CYS A 40 -18.33 4.80 21.11
C CYS A 40 -17.91 5.10 22.55
N VAL A 41 -18.29 4.21 23.48
CA VAL A 41 -17.90 4.32 24.92
C VAL A 41 -16.38 4.30 25.11
N PHE A 42 -15.65 3.66 24.20
CA PHE A 42 -14.16 3.58 24.23
C PHE A 42 -13.49 4.70 23.44
N HIS A 43 -14.22 5.71 23.03
CA HIS A 43 -13.66 6.85 22.28
C HIS A 43 -12.60 7.58 23.10
N ASP A 44 -11.39 7.67 22.54
CA ASP A 44 -10.33 8.55 23.02
C ASP A 44 -9.54 9.10 21.83
N ALA A 45 -9.77 10.38 21.52
CA ALA A 45 -9.12 11.08 20.42
C ALA A 45 -7.57 11.06 20.53
N ARG A 46 -7.03 10.99 21.73
CA ARG A 46 -5.58 10.94 21.95
C ARG A 46 -5.02 9.60 21.49
N LEU A 47 -5.71 8.49 21.75
CA LEU A 47 -5.30 7.17 21.28
C LEU A 47 -5.36 7.08 19.75
N ALA A 48 -6.47 7.52 19.15
CA ALA A 48 -6.62 7.53 17.70
C ALA A 48 -5.54 8.41 17.03
N SER A 49 -5.28 9.61 17.57
CA SER A 49 -4.23 10.50 17.09
C SER A 49 -2.83 9.89 17.25
N SER A 50 -2.55 9.26 18.39
CA SER A 50 -1.27 8.58 18.64
C SER A 50 -1.00 7.46 17.62
N ILE A 51 -2.01 6.63 17.31
CA ILE A 51 -1.90 5.58 16.30
C ILE A 51 -1.59 6.19 14.92
N THR A 52 -2.31 7.25 14.53
CA THR A 52 -2.10 7.93 13.25
C THR A 52 -0.69 8.53 13.15
N LEU A 53 -0.24 9.23 14.20
CA LEU A 53 1.10 9.81 14.25
C LEU A 53 2.19 8.74 14.18
N ARG A 54 1.98 7.61 14.87
CA ARG A 54 2.92 6.48 14.79
C ARG A 54 2.96 5.91 13.36
N GLY A 55 1.84 5.80 12.68
CA GLY A 55 1.78 5.42 11.27
C GLY A 55 2.62 6.36 10.39
N HIS A 56 2.52 7.67 10.60
CA HIS A 56 3.34 8.66 9.88
C HIS A 56 4.85 8.50 10.15
N GLU A 57 5.24 8.21 11.39
CA GLU A 57 6.63 7.94 11.74
C GLU A 57 7.15 6.69 11.05
N ILE A 58 6.34 5.62 11.03
CA ILE A 58 6.67 4.37 10.34
C ILE A 58 6.91 4.65 8.86
N MET A 59 6.00 5.34 8.19
CA MET A 59 6.12 5.65 6.76
C MET A 59 7.37 6.51 6.46
N LYS A 60 7.64 7.53 7.28
CA LYS A 60 8.84 8.38 7.12
C LYS A 60 10.13 7.59 7.31
N GLN A 61 10.19 6.74 8.33
CA GLN A 61 11.38 5.95 8.59
C GLN A 61 11.60 4.88 7.52
N THR A 62 10.54 4.22 7.07
CA THR A 62 10.57 3.27 5.96
C THR A 62 11.11 3.93 4.69
N LYS A 63 10.63 5.14 4.37
CA LYS A 63 11.15 5.93 3.25
C LYS A 63 12.66 6.15 3.37
N VAL A 64 13.16 6.59 4.53
CA VAL A 64 14.58 6.85 4.76
C VAL A 64 15.42 5.59 4.51
N TRP A 65 14.96 4.44 4.97
CA TRP A 65 15.69 3.18 4.78
C TRP A 65 15.68 2.71 3.33
N ILE A 66 14.56 2.85 2.62
CA ILE A 66 14.48 2.52 1.19
C ILE A 66 15.42 3.44 0.39
N GLU A 67 15.44 4.75 0.72
CA GLU A 67 16.31 5.70 0.04
C GLU A 67 17.81 5.47 0.35
N ALA A 68 18.13 4.96 1.53
CA ALA A 68 19.47 4.51 1.89
C ALA A 68 19.96 3.28 1.10
N LEU A 69 19.03 2.45 0.59
CA LEU A 69 19.34 1.35 -0.33
C LEU A 69 19.58 1.81 -1.77
N GLY A 70 19.48 3.11 -2.05
CA GLY A 70 19.69 3.70 -3.38
C GLY A 70 18.42 3.85 -4.24
N TYR A 71 17.25 3.52 -3.71
CA TYR A 71 15.98 3.65 -4.42
C TYR A 71 15.26 4.95 -4.04
N LYS A 72 14.42 5.46 -4.95
CA LYS A 72 13.64 6.68 -4.69
C LYS A 72 12.20 6.35 -4.33
N VAL A 73 11.72 6.85 -3.18
CA VAL A 73 10.30 6.78 -2.83
C VAL A 73 9.57 7.94 -3.48
N ILE A 74 8.67 7.63 -4.43
CA ILE A 74 7.94 8.62 -5.22
C ILE A 74 6.58 8.98 -4.63
N TYR A 75 5.96 8.07 -3.88
CA TYR A 75 4.66 8.28 -3.26
C TYR A 75 4.48 7.37 -2.04
N GLY A 76 3.75 7.84 -1.04
CA GLY A 76 3.32 7.07 0.11
C GLY A 76 1.90 7.45 0.52
N ASP A 77 1.08 6.47 0.81
CA ASP A 77 -0.29 6.67 1.27
C ASP A 77 -0.63 5.69 2.38
N THR A 78 -0.91 6.22 3.56
CA THR A 78 -1.39 5.53 4.77
C THR A 78 -0.58 4.27 5.13
N ASP A 79 -0.59 3.25 4.28
CA ASP A 79 -0.03 1.91 4.48
C ASP A 79 0.78 1.40 3.27
N SER A 80 0.89 2.20 2.21
CA SER A 80 1.58 1.82 0.98
C SER A 80 2.73 2.76 0.64
N THR A 81 3.83 2.21 0.15
CA THR A 81 5.01 2.97 -0.30
C THR A 81 5.35 2.58 -1.73
N PHE A 82 5.39 3.58 -2.62
CA PHE A 82 5.74 3.39 -4.03
C PHE A 82 7.20 3.75 -4.24
N VAL A 83 7.95 2.78 -4.73
CA VAL A 83 9.39 2.87 -4.93
C VAL A 83 9.69 2.89 -6.42
N TRP A 84 10.39 3.91 -6.87
CA TRP A 84 10.90 3.97 -8.24
C TRP A 84 12.24 3.25 -8.32
N LEU A 85 12.31 2.26 -9.20
CA LEU A 85 13.50 1.43 -9.38
C LEU A 85 14.49 2.02 -10.40
N GLY A 86 14.12 3.13 -11.05
CA GLY A 86 14.90 3.71 -12.15
C GLY A 86 14.55 3.07 -13.51
N ASP A 87 15.42 3.29 -14.48
CA ASP A 87 15.32 2.64 -15.78
C ASP A 87 15.85 1.21 -15.63
N VAL A 88 14.93 0.27 -15.40
CA VAL A 88 15.26 -1.14 -15.18
C VAL A 88 15.43 -1.83 -16.52
N GLU A 89 16.55 -2.52 -16.71
CA GLU A 89 16.73 -3.37 -17.88
C GLU A 89 15.68 -4.50 -17.92
N PRO A 90 15.13 -4.87 -19.09
CA PRO A 90 14.07 -5.87 -19.21
C PRO A 90 14.43 -7.27 -18.67
N ALA A 91 15.74 -7.54 -18.49
CA ALA A 91 16.24 -8.81 -17.97
C ALA A 91 16.33 -8.87 -16.43
N LEU A 92 16.03 -7.76 -15.73
CA LEU A 92 16.15 -7.71 -14.29
C LEU A 92 14.92 -8.31 -13.62
N ASP A 93 15.14 -9.19 -12.64
CA ASP A 93 14.05 -9.74 -11.82
C ASP A 93 13.59 -8.71 -10.77
N VAL A 94 12.60 -7.93 -11.18
CA VAL A 94 12.04 -6.82 -10.37
C VAL A 94 11.38 -7.31 -9.09
N ASP A 95 10.78 -8.50 -9.16
CA ASP A 95 10.11 -9.11 -8.00
C ASP A 95 11.13 -9.48 -6.93
N SER A 96 12.28 -10.04 -7.32
CA SER A 96 13.38 -10.31 -6.39
C SER A 96 13.92 -9.03 -5.75
N ILE A 97 14.00 -7.92 -6.49
CA ILE A 97 14.42 -6.62 -5.95
C ILE A 97 13.39 -6.14 -4.92
N GLY A 98 12.10 -6.16 -5.27
CA GLY A 98 11.01 -5.77 -4.37
C GLY A 98 11.02 -6.57 -3.07
N GLN A 99 11.17 -7.88 -3.15
CA GLN A 99 11.28 -8.77 -2.00
C GLN A 99 12.54 -8.51 -1.16
N ALA A 100 13.68 -8.20 -1.78
CA ALA A 100 14.91 -7.86 -1.07
C ALA A 100 14.77 -6.54 -0.28
N ILE A 101 14.14 -5.51 -0.88
CA ILE A 101 13.83 -4.24 -0.21
C ILE A 101 12.95 -4.49 1.02
N VAL A 102 11.84 -5.21 0.84
CA VAL A 102 10.90 -5.54 1.92
C VAL A 102 11.59 -6.30 3.05
N LYS A 103 12.37 -7.33 2.72
CA LYS A 103 13.14 -8.10 3.70
C LYS A 103 14.09 -7.21 4.52
N SER A 104 14.83 -6.34 3.85
CA SER A 104 15.77 -5.41 4.52
C SER A 104 15.03 -4.46 5.45
N VAL A 105 13.93 -3.86 5.01
CA VAL A 105 13.15 -2.91 5.82
C VAL A 105 12.49 -3.59 7.01
N ASN A 106 11.94 -4.79 6.84
CA ASN A 106 11.35 -5.56 7.94
C ASN A 106 12.38 -5.91 9.00
N GLN A 107 13.59 -6.32 8.62
CA GLN A 107 14.69 -6.57 9.54
C GLN A 107 15.07 -5.31 10.34
N GLN A 108 15.16 -4.16 9.67
CA GLN A 108 15.45 -2.89 10.33
C GLN A 108 14.36 -2.48 11.32
N TRP A 109 13.07 -2.75 11.02
CA TRP A 109 11.98 -2.51 11.96
C TRP A 109 12.06 -3.43 13.18
N GLN A 110 12.33 -4.71 12.99
CA GLN A 110 12.53 -5.66 14.09
C GLN A 110 13.67 -5.20 15.02
N GLN A 111 14.80 -4.87 14.45
CA GLN A 111 15.96 -4.40 15.22
C GLN A 111 15.65 -3.09 15.96
N LYS A 112 15.10 -2.08 15.27
CA LYS A 112 14.81 -0.79 15.86
C LYS A 112 13.84 -0.88 17.04
N LEU A 113 12.74 -1.63 16.91
CA LEU A 113 11.76 -1.76 17.99
C LEU A 113 12.32 -2.54 19.17
N TRP A 114 13.14 -3.56 18.93
CA TRP A 114 13.83 -4.26 19.98
C TRP A 114 14.82 -3.36 20.73
N GLU A 115 15.69 -2.66 20.02
CA GLU A 115 16.73 -1.81 20.62
C GLU A 115 16.15 -0.58 21.35
N THR A 116 15.11 0.05 20.79
CA THR A 116 14.59 1.32 21.35
C THR A 116 13.49 1.15 22.38
N MET A 117 12.71 0.08 22.29
CA MET A 117 11.50 -0.12 23.11
C MET A 117 11.46 -1.47 23.81
N ASN A 118 12.38 -2.40 23.50
CA ASN A 118 12.40 -3.78 23.99
C ASN A 118 11.05 -4.49 23.75
N ILE A 119 10.46 -4.29 22.56
CA ILE A 119 9.21 -4.93 22.14
C ILE A 119 9.40 -5.74 20.87
N GLU A 120 8.65 -6.82 20.77
CA GLU A 120 8.56 -7.64 19.56
C GLU A 120 7.88 -6.86 18.44
N CYS A 121 8.42 -6.92 17.22
CA CYS A 121 7.87 -6.25 16.05
C CYS A 121 6.83 -7.13 15.37
N PHE A 122 5.59 -6.64 15.30
CA PHE A 122 4.50 -7.24 14.53
C PHE A 122 4.21 -6.46 13.24
N LEU A 123 5.01 -5.42 12.96
CA LEU A 123 4.91 -4.70 11.70
C LEU A 123 5.59 -5.53 10.63
N GLU A 124 4.85 -5.81 9.57
CA GLU A 124 5.33 -6.53 8.40
C GLU A 124 4.92 -5.76 7.15
N LEU A 125 5.90 -5.39 6.33
CA LEU A 125 5.66 -4.90 4.99
C LEU A 125 5.67 -6.10 4.04
N GLU A 126 4.76 -6.08 3.07
CA GLU A 126 4.66 -7.08 2.01
C GLU A 126 4.97 -6.41 0.66
N TYR A 127 5.63 -7.13 -0.24
CA TYR A 127 5.73 -6.73 -1.63
C TYR A 127 4.42 -7.07 -2.33
N GLU A 128 3.74 -6.05 -2.85
CA GLU A 128 2.40 -6.23 -3.43
C GLU A 128 2.47 -6.50 -4.94
N SER A 129 3.11 -5.60 -5.68
CA SER A 129 3.19 -5.71 -7.14
C SER A 129 4.17 -4.71 -7.73
N HIS A 130 4.62 -4.99 -8.96
CA HIS A 130 5.36 -4.08 -9.80
C HIS A 130 4.46 -3.51 -10.90
N TYR A 131 4.55 -2.19 -11.12
CA TYR A 131 3.95 -1.51 -12.27
C TYR A 131 5.07 -1.11 -13.25
N GLU A 132 5.01 -1.61 -14.48
CA GLU A 132 5.94 -1.24 -15.56
C GLU A 132 5.78 0.24 -15.94
N GLN A 133 4.55 0.73 -15.84
CA GLN A 133 4.21 2.12 -16.08
C GLN A 133 3.27 2.62 -14.98
N PHE A 134 3.50 3.84 -14.52
CA PHE A 134 2.74 4.42 -13.42
C PHE A 134 2.41 5.88 -13.73
N PHE A 135 1.14 6.23 -13.59
CA PHE A 135 0.65 7.59 -13.81
C PHE A 135 -0.12 8.09 -12.59
N MET A 136 0.27 9.25 -12.11
CA MET A 136 -0.43 9.97 -11.04
C MET A 136 -0.81 11.36 -11.57
N PRO A 137 -2.12 11.67 -11.70
CA PRO A 137 -2.53 12.98 -12.16
C PRO A 137 -2.13 14.05 -11.15
N THR A 138 -1.79 15.24 -11.65
CA THR A 138 -1.55 16.41 -10.80
C THR A 138 -2.86 17.05 -10.35
N LEU A 139 -2.82 17.78 -9.25
CA LEU A 139 -3.92 18.65 -8.86
C LEU A 139 -3.99 19.85 -9.80
N ARG A 140 -5.21 20.29 -10.16
CA ARG A 140 -5.39 21.47 -11.01
C ARG A 140 -4.68 22.68 -10.39
N GLY A 141 -3.81 23.34 -11.17
CA GLY A 141 -3.04 24.50 -10.72
C GLY A 141 -1.87 24.20 -9.79
N SER A 142 -1.44 22.94 -9.69
CA SER A 142 -0.30 22.52 -8.87
C SER A 142 0.50 21.43 -9.58
N GLU A 143 1.81 21.44 -9.40
CA GLU A 143 2.69 20.34 -9.84
C GLU A 143 2.65 19.13 -8.88
N LYS A 144 1.93 19.25 -7.76
CA LYS A 144 1.82 18.14 -6.80
C LYS A 144 0.87 17.08 -7.31
N GLY A 145 1.27 15.83 -7.19
CA GLY A 145 0.43 14.67 -7.52
C GLY A 145 -0.86 14.63 -6.68
N SER A 146 -1.92 14.16 -7.30
CA SER A 146 -3.21 13.98 -6.63
C SER A 146 -3.12 12.80 -5.66
N LYS A 147 -3.40 13.05 -4.38
CA LYS A 147 -3.39 11.97 -3.37
C LYS A 147 -4.45 10.91 -3.70
N LYS A 148 -4.08 9.64 -3.50
CA LYS A 148 -4.97 8.46 -3.65
C LYS A 148 -5.56 8.26 -5.04
N ARG A 149 -5.00 8.89 -6.07
CA ARG A 149 -5.45 8.77 -7.46
C ARG A 149 -4.28 8.40 -8.33
N TYR A 150 -4.30 7.20 -8.89
CA TYR A 150 -3.27 6.74 -9.82
C TYR A 150 -3.77 5.62 -10.73
N VAL A 151 -3.02 5.39 -11.78
CA VAL A 151 -3.17 4.25 -12.68
C VAL A 151 -1.82 3.57 -12.81
N GLY A 152 -1.77 2.29 -12.47
CA GLY A 152 -0.63 1.42 -12.72
C GLY A 152 -0.91 0.49 -13.89
N ALA A 153 0.11 0.16 -14.66
CA ALA A 153 0.02 -0.79 -15.75
C ALA A 153 1.11 -1.85 -15.64
N PHE A 154 0.77 -3.09 -15.94
CA PHE A 154 1.71 -4.21 -16.06
C PHE A 154 1.24 -5.17 -17.14
N THR A 155 2.18 -5.86 -17.76
CA THR A 155 1.90 -6.86 -18.78
C THR A 155 1.66 -8.22 -18.11
N GLN A 156 0.55 -8.86 -18.43
CA GLN A 156 0.25 -10.22 -17.95
C GLN A 156 1.11 -11.27 -18.71
N PRO A 157 1.22 -12.51 -18.19
CA PRO A 157 1.99 -13.56 -18.85
C PRO A 157 1.51 -13.93 -20.26
N ASP A 158 0.25 -13.62 -20.60
CA ASP A 158 -0.34 -13.79 -21.93
C ASP A 158 -0.02 -12.64 -22.90
N GLY A 159 0.70 -11.60 -22.42
CA GLY A 159 1.07 -10.41 -23.18
C GLY A 159 0.00 -9.30 -23.18
N GLU A 160 -1.12 -9.49 -22.50
CA GLU A 160 -2.15 -8.45 -22.39
C GLU A 160 -1.76 -7.40 -21.35
N LEU A 161 -2.01 -6.12 -21.69
CA LEU A 161 -1.81 -4.99 -20.77
C LEU A 161 -2.94 -4.93 -19.75
N ASN A 162 -2.60 -5.02 -18.48
CA ASN A 162 -3.55 -4.86 -17.38
C ASN A 162 -3.41 -3.47 -16.75
N LEU A 163 -4.54 -2.80 -16.50
CA LEU A 163 -4.61 -1.48 -15.89
C LEU A 163 -5.25 -1.57 -14.50
N VAL A 164 -4.54 -1.05 -13.50
CA VAL A 164 -5.02 -0.95 -12.11
C VAL A 164 -5.35 0.50 -11.80
N PHE A 165 -6.63 0.79 -11.60
CA PHE A 165 -7.11 2.12 -11.25
C PHE A 165 -7.35 2.25 -9.75
N LYS A 166 -6.83 3.31 -9.13
CA LYS A 166 -7.12 3.66 -7.74
C LYS A 166 -7.59 5.10 -7.63
N GLY A 167 -8.75 5.28 -7.00
CA GLY A 167 -9.36 6.60 -6.77
C GLY A 167 -9.69 7.41 -8.03
N MET A 168 -9.53 6.82 -9.21
CA MET A 168 -9.85 7.42 -10.50
C MET A 168 -11.35 7.30 -10.79
N GLU A 169 -11.83 8.06 -11.76
CA GLU A 169 -13.25 8.09 -12.13
C GLU A 169 -13.76 6.72 -12.60
N GLN A 170 -12.90 5.93 -13.22
CA GLN A 170 -13.22 4.58 -13.70
C GLN A 170 -13.75 3.65 -12.59
N VAL A 171 -13.23 3.76 -11.35
CA VAL A 171 -13.64 2.91 -10.21
C VAL A 171 -14.73 3.54 -9.33
N ARG A 172 -15.18 4.76 -9.63
CA ARG A 172 -16.17 5.49 -8.83
C ARG A 172 -17.59 5.17 -9.26
N SER A 173 -18.45 4.90 -8.31
CA SER A 173 -19.87 4.59 -8.56
C SER A 173 -20.73 5.81 -8.95
N ASP A 174 -20.26 7.03 -8.62
CA ASP A 174 -20.93 8.30 -8.91
C ASP A 174 -20.68 8.81 -10.35
N TRP A 175 -19.87 8.08 -11.15
CA TRP A 175 -19.61 8.40 -12.55
C TRP A 175 -20.42 7.48 -13.48
N SER A 176 -20.85 8.04 -14.64
CA SER A 176 -21.61 7.28 -15.63
C SER A 176 -20.79 6.11 -16.21
N PRO A 177 -21.44 5.01 -16.64
CA PRO A 177 -20.76 3.91 -17.30
C PRO A 177 -19.95 4.34 -18.54
N LEU A 178 -20.49 5.31 -19.29
CA LEU A 178 -19.83 5.88 -20.48
C LEU A 178 -18.51 6.55 -20.08
N SER A 179 -18.53 7.44 -19.07
CA SER A 179 -17.33 8.15 -18.62
C SER A 179 -16.25 7.20 -18.12
N ARG A 180 -16.64 6.16 -17.38
CA ARG A 180 -15.71 5.12 -16.90
C ARG A 180 -15.06 4.38 -18.07
N ARG A 181 -15.85 3.96 -19.06
CA ARG A 181 -15.35 3.27 -20.25
C ARG A 181 -14.43 4.14 -21.10
N VAL A 182 -14.78 5.42 -21.31
CA VAL A 182 -13.94 6.36 -22.03
C VAL A 182 -12.59 6.54 -21.34
N GLN A 183 -12.58 6.69 -20.01
CA GLN A 183 -11.35 6.82 -19.26
C GLN A 183 -10.46 5.56 -19.37
N GLU A 184 -11.05 4.38 -19.29
CA GLU A 184 -10.35 3.11 -19.46
C GLU A 184 -9.68 3.01 -20.84
N ILE A 185 -10.44 3.32 -21.91
CA ILE A 185 -9.91 3.32 -23.29
C ILE A 185 -8.77 4.32 -23.45
N LEU A 186 -8.89 5.54 -22.88
CA LEU A 186 -7.86 6.55 -22.97
C LEU A 186 -6.56 6.10 -22.28
N TYR A 187 -6.64 5.55 -21.07
CA TYR A 187 -5.46 5.04 -20.39
C TYR A 187 -4.87 3.80 -21.05
N TYR A 188 -5.70 2.92 -21.60
CA TYR A 188 -5.22 1.79 -22.36
C TYR A 188 -4.39 2.25 -23.57
N ARG A 189 -4.87 3.22 -24.34
CA ARG A 189 -4.12 3.79 -25.47
C ARG A 189 -2.85 4.50 -25.03
N LEU A 190 -2.91 5.24 -23.93
CA LEU A 190 -1.74 5.94 -23.39
C LEU A 190 -0.60 4.97 -23.03
N PHE A 191 -0.94 3.87 -22.35
CA PHE A 191 0.05 2.91 -21.89
C PHE A 191 0.47 1.90 -22.97
N SER A 192 -0.41 1.58 -23.93
CA SER A 192 -0.06 0.73 -25.09
C SER A 192 0.75 1.46 -26.16
N LYS A 193 1.02 2.76 -25.99
CA LYS A 193 1.74 3.60 -26.97
C LYS A 193 1.11 3.61 -28.36
N GLN A 194 -0.21 3.44 -28.46
CA GLN A 194 -0.99 3.51 -29.70
C GLN A 194 -1.67 4.87 -29.86
#